data_2552138493447d0d71330824ee2a782f
#
_entry.id   2552138493447d0d71330824ee2a782f
#
_cell.length_a   1.000
_cell.length_b   1.000
_cell.length_c   1.000
_cell.angle_alpha   90.00
_cell.angle_beta   90.00
_cell.angle_gamma   90.00
#
_symmetry.space_group_name_H-M   'P 1'
#
loop_
_entity.id
_entity.type
_entity.pdbx_description
1 polymer ?
#
loop_
_entity_poly.entity_id
_entity_poly.type
_entity_poly.pdbx_seq_one_letter_code
_entity_poly.pdbx_strand_id
1 'polypeptide(L)'
;MTTSELFLSEDEIKSFLFEFSQDSDFTYGYTDEEFGISPYITFYIYHQEDEVEVVANKVIDIYEEFENEIIDKSFKLRYRDTGVWKNSTKWKPSRKKMIEEMHESYKKYFVYFIAATTGDSDIQSPRWALQSNIRDDGSRYSSLKLSFGDKWFRENKNRWYTFVKECLIKLNPIQAYSGYEIGSTAQFPIISPEFEIAERIFSNYFYGLDIDHPGNMSHTHNNLDGYINSSDLGAGLRTPTWCFLLSPYWIDQLGLSEEQIR
;
A
#
# COMPACT_ATOMS: atom_id res chain seq x y z
N MET A 1 7.94 5.06 30.33
CA MET A 1 8.07 6.11 29.31
C MET A 1 6.90 7.05 29.47
N THR A 2 7.16 8.30 29.75
CA THR A 2 6.11 9.31 29.89
C THR A 2 5.64 9.69 28.48
N THR A 3 4.35 9.81 28.27
CA THR A 3 3.69 10.16 27.00
C THR A 3 4.20 11.45 26.33
N SER A 4 5.07 12.22 26.96
CA SER A 4 5.65 13.46 26.43
C SER A 4 6.87 13.27 25.51
N GLU A 5 7.44 12.07 25.43
CA GLU A 5 8.62 11.78 24.61
C GLU A 5 8.27 11.24 23.21
N LEU A 6 6.98 11.05 22.92
CA LEU A 6 6.48 10.43 21.70
C LEU A 6 5.96 11.43 20.64
N PHE A 7 6.03 12.73 20.90
CA PHE A 7 5.48 13.73 19.96
C PHE A 7 6.60 14.53 19.29
N LEU A 8 6.62 14.46 17.96
CA LEU A 8 7.40 15.41 17.16
C LEU A 8 6.98 16.84 17.49
N SER A 9 7.95 17.67 17.79
CA SER A 9 7.71 19.10 17.99
C SER A 9 7.36 19.78 16.67
N GLU A 10 6.69 20.93 16.73
CA GLU A 10 6.39 21.72 15.53
C GLU A 10 7.66 22.10 14.73
N ASP A 11 8.76 22.34 15.43
CA ASP A 11 10.03 22.67 14.79
C ASP A 11 10.68 21.47 14.10
N GLU A 12 10.55 20.26 14.64
CA GLU A 12 11.00 19.03 13.98
C GLU A 12 10.16 18.76 12.71
N ILE A 13 8.84 18.98 12.78
CA ILE A 13 7.97 18.84 11.60
C ILE A 13 8.36 19.86 10.52
N LYS A 14 8.60 21.13 10.88
CA LYS A 14 9.04 22.16 9.94
C LYS A 14 10.39 21.82 9.32
N SER A 15 11.32 21.33 10.13
CA SER A 15 12.63 20.90 9.65
C SER A 15 12.51 19.74 8.66
N PHE A 16 11.73 18.71 8.99
CA PHE A 16 11.47 17.60 8.08
C PHE A 16 10.92 18.06 6.72
N LEU A 17 9.95 18.97 6.74
CA LEU A 17 9.36 19.45 5.51
C LEU A 17 10.29 20.33 4.69
N PHE A 18 11.10 21.13 5.34
CA PHE A 18 12.12 21.92 4.67
C PHE A 18 13.11 20.99 3.96
N GLU A 19 13.65 20.00 4.64
CA GLU A 19 14.59 19.03 4.07
C GLU A 19 13.93 18.23 2.93
N PHE A 20 12.70 17.74 3.13
CA PHE A 20 11.96 17.04 2.09
C PHE A 20 11.69 17.92 0.86
N SER A 21 11.49 19.24 1.04
CA SER A 21 11.33 20.19 -0.08
C SER A 21 12.62 20.38 -0.90
N GLN A 22 13.78 20.18 -0.27
CA GLN A 22 15.09 20.27 -0.94
C GLN A 22 15.49 18.95 -1.58
N ASP A 23 15.20 17.85 -0.93
CA ASP A 23 15.47 16.49 -1.38
C ASP A 23 14.26 15.59 -1.13
N SER A 24 13.57 15.19 -2.18
CA SER A 24 12.40 14.33 -2.08
C SER A 24 12.72 12.88 -1.66
N ASP A 25 13.99 12.50 -1.66
CA ASP A 25 14.48 11.24 -1.12
C ASP A 25 14.88 11.34 0.36
N PHE A 26 14.71 12.53 0.97
CA PHE A 26 14.99 12.73 2.39
C PHE A 26 14.11 11.85 3.27
N THR A 27 14.72 11.24 4.30
CA THR A 27 14.02 10.50 5.34
C THR A 27 14.31 11.11 6.70
N TYR A 28 13.32 11.07 7.57
CA TYR A 28 13.44 11.47 8.96
C TYR A 28 13.52 10.23 9.84
N GLY A 29 14.57 10.15 10.65
CA GLY A 29 14.73 9.08 11.64
C GLY A 29 14.05 9.45 12.95
N TYR A 30 13.16 8.60 13.45
CA TYR A 30 12.53 8.74 14.75
C TYR A 30 12.62 7.41 15.50
N THR A 31 13.31 7.41 16.65
CA THR A 31 13.70 6.18 17.32
C THR A 31 14.58 5.29 16.43
N ASP A 32 14.17 4.06 16.16
CA ASP A 32 14.87 3.12 15.28
C ASP A 32 14.26 3.02 13.89
N GLU A 33 13.30 3.91 13.56
CA GLU A 33 12.58 3.90 12.27
C GLU A 33 12.87 5.14 11.46
N GLU A 34 12.81 5.00 10.13
CA GLU A 34 12.88 6.10 9.20
C GLU A 34 11.52 6.35 8.57
N PHE A 35 11.13 7.62 8.48
CA PHE A 35 9.93 8.08 7.82
C PHE A 35 10.27 8.88 6.57
N GLY A 36 9.50 8.69 5.53
CA GLY A 36 9.63 9.45 4.31
C GLY A 36 8.30 9.60 3.60
N ILE A 37 8.13 10.65 2.81
CA ILE A 37 6.91 10.84 2.01
C ILE A 37 7.11 10.21 0.65
N SER A 38 6.12 9.44 0.17
CA SER A 38 6.14 8.84 -1.15
C SER A 38 4.75 8.86 -1.79
N PRO A 39 4.67 9.03 -3.12
CA PRO A 39 3.44 8.76 -3.85
C PRO A 39 3.13 7.27 -3.82
N TYR A 40 1.86 6.94 -3.69
CA TYR A 40 1.40 5.56 -3.64
C TYR A 40 0.12 5.35 -4.45
N ILE A 41 -0.21 4.11 -4.70
CA ILE A 41 -1.54 3.66 -5.11
C ILE A 41 -1.85 2.32 -4.46
N THR A 42 -3.08 2.17 -3.98
CA THR A 42 -3.61 0.90 -3.45
C THR A 42 -4.85 0.49 -4.22
N PHE A 43 -4.86 -0.76 -4.64
CA PHE A 43 -6.00 -1.42 -5.28
C PHE A 43 -6.63 -2.38 -4.28
N TYR A 44 -7.97 -2.29 -4.11
CA TYR A 44 -8.76 -3.19 -3.29
C TYR A 44 -9.60 -4.08 -4.20
N ILE A 45 -9.37 -5.39 -4.13
CA ILE A 45 -9.87 -6.37 -5.07
C ILE A 45 -10.86 -7.27 -4.32
N TYR A 46 -12.10 -7.27 -4.78
CA TYR A 46 -13.07 -8.24 -4.32
C TYR A 46 -13.10 -9.44 -5.28
N HIS A 47 -13.06 -10.64 -4.74
CA HIS A 47 -13.11 -11.87 -5.51
C HIS A 47 -13.72 -12.99 -4.69
N GLN A 48 -14.17 -14.04 -5.35
CA GLN A 48 -14.65 -15.24 -4.69
C GLN A 48 -13.48 -16.13 -4.25
N GLU A 49 -13.76 -17.08 -3.36
CA GLU A 49 -12.75 -18.00 -2.82
C GLU A 49 -12.04 -18.82 -3.92
N ASP A 50 -12.79 -19.25 -4.94
CA ASP A 50 -12.26 -20.01 -6.06
C ASP A 50 -11.44 -19.20 -7.07
N GLU A 51 -11.44 -17.87 -6.95
CA GLU A 51 -10.68 -16.95 -7.81
C GLU A 51 -9.32 -16.55 -7.23
N VAL A 52 -8.97 -16.99 -6.03
CA VAL A 52 -7.78 -16.55 -5.29
C VAL A 52 -6.48 -16.75 -6.07
N GLU A 53 -6.32 -17.88 -6.75
CA GLU A 53 -5.13 -18.15 -7.57
C GLU A 53 -5.08 -17.24 -8.81
N VAL A 54 -6.23 -16.91 -9.38
CA VAL A 54 -6.33 -15.97 -10.51
C VAL A 54 -5.85 -14.59 -10.07
N VAL A 55 -6.32 -14.12 -8.92
CA VAL A 55 -5.90 -12.84 -8.35
C VAL A 55 -4.41 -12.84 -8.02
N ALA A 56 -3.90 -13.90 -7.40
CA ALA A 56 -2.49 -14.04 -7.10
C ALA A 56 -1.62 -13.99 -8.36
N ASN A 57 -2.01 -14.67 -9.42
CA ASN A 57 -1.28 -14.61 -10.69
C ASN A 57 -1.25 -13.21 -11.29
N LYS A 58 -2.37 -12.47 -11.24
CA LYS A 58 -2.43 -11.07 -11.70
C LYS A 58 -1.53 -10.15 -10.87
N VAL A 59 -1.49 -10.35 -9.55
CA VAL A 59 -0.59 -9.60 -8.65
C VAL A 59 0.87 -9.91 -8.96
N ILE A 60 1.22 -11.18 -9.22
CA ILE A 60 2.57 -11.58 -9.59
C ILE A 60 2.97 -10.99 -10.96
N ASP A 61 2.04 -10.92 -11.93
CA ASP A 61 2.30 -10.25 -13.21
C ASP A 61 2.66 -8.76 -13.00
N ILE A 62 1.89 -8.07 -12.16
CA ILE A 62 2.16 -6.66 -11.85
C ILE A 62 3.48 -6.51 -11.07
N TYR A 63 3.77 -7.43 -10.14
CA TYR A 63 5.02 -7.43 -9.42
C TYR A 63 6.23 -7.55 -10.36
N GLU A 64 6.18 -8.48 -11.33
CA GLU A 64 7.24 -8.67 -12.31
C GLU A 64 7.39 -7.45 -13.23
N GLU A 65 6.29 -6.87 -13.69
CA GLU A 65 6.28 -5.65 -14.51
C GLU A 65 6.81 -4.44 -13.72
N PHE A 66 6.33 -4.25 -12.50
CA PHE A 66 6.79 -3.16 -11.62
C PHE A 66 8.29 -3.23 -11.36
N GLU A 67 8.82 -4.43 -11.07
CA GLU A 67 10.25 -4.62 -10.84
C GLU A 67 11.10 -4.40 -12.09
N ASN A 68 10.64 -4.87 -13.25
CA ASN A 68 11.48 -4.88 -14.45
C ASN A 68 11.36 -3.60 -15.28
N GLU A 69 10.22 -2.90 -15.21
CA GLU A 69 9.92 -1.82 -16.14
C GLU A 69 9.69 -0.47 -15.47
N ILE A 70 9.22 -0.45 -14.23
CA ILE A 70 8.78 0.78 -13.57
C ILE A 70 9.83 1.31 -12.60
N ILE A 71 10.31 0.50 -11.68
CA ILE A 71 11.28 0.95 -10.69
C ILE A 71 12.64 1.23 -11.34
N ASP A 72 13.28 2.29 -10.88
CA ASP A 72 14.62 2.70 -11.32
C ASP A 72 15.76 2.04 -10.52
N LYS A 73 15.41 1.27 -9.50
CA LYS A 73 16.32 0.55 -8.61
C LYS A 73 15.81 -0.87 -8.37
N SER A 74 16.71 -1.84 -8.27
CA SER A 74 16.31 -3.21 -7.92
C SER A 74 15.81 -3.30 -6.48
N PHE A 75 14.82 -4.13 -6.24
CA PHE A 75 14.42 -4.51 -4.89
C PHE A 75 15.58 -5.14 -4.14
N LYS A 76 15.84 -4.67 -2.93
CA LYS A 76 16.90 -5.17 -2.05
C LYS A 76 16.38 -6.22 -1.08
N LEU A 77 15.16 -6.05 -0.59
CA LEU A 77 14.51 -6.97 0.33
C LEU A 77 13.22 -7.50 -0.26
N ARG A 78 12.92 -8.76 0.04
CA ARG A 78 11.65 -9.44 -0.29
C ARG A 78 11.14 -10.16 0.95
N TYR A 79 9.85 -10.06 1.18
CA TYR A 79 9.19 -10.77 2.26
C TYR A 79 9.01 -12.25 1.86
N ARG A 80 9.38 -13.11 2.77
CA ARG A 80 9.08 -14.53 2.66
C ARG A 80 7.94 -14.89 3.60
N ASP A 81 7.02 -15.70 3.14
CA ASP A 81 5.83 -16.14 3.87
C ASP A 81 6.10 -16.90 5.19
N THR A 82 7.33 -16.93 5.64
CA THR A 82 7.74 -17.39 6.97
C THR A 82 7.87 -16.25 8.00
N GLY A 83 7.41 -15.05 7.68
CA GLY A 83 7.53 -13.87 8.54
C GLY A 83 8.90 -13.21 8.51
N VAL A 84 9.72 -13.47 7.50
CA VAL A 84 11.11 -12.98 7.46
C VAL A 84 11.41 -12.28 6.15
N TRP A 85 11.99 -11.10 6.24
CA TRP A 85 12.58 -10.39 5.11
C TRP A 85 13.89 -11.05 4.68
N LYS A 86 14.09 -11.20 3.38
CA LYS A 86 15.28 -11.79 2.78
C LYS A 86 15.91 -10.84 1.78
N ASN A 87 17.23 -10.80 1.76
CA ASN A 87 17.98 -10.08 0.74
C ASN A 87 17.68 -10.66 -0.65
N SER A 88 17.33 -9.80 -1.61
CA SER A 88 16.92 -10.20 -2.96
C SER A 88 17.99 -10.91 -3.75
N THR A 89 19.27 -10.65 -3.48
CA THR A 89 20.38 -11.36 -4.13
C THR A 89 20.52 -12.80 -3.66
N LYS A 90 20.03 -13.10 -2.46
CA LYS A 90 20.09 -14.43 -1.85
C LYS A 90 18.79 -15.21 -2.01
N TRP A 91 17.69 -14.53 -2.24
CA TRP A 91 16.39 -15.15 -2.39
C TRP A 91 15.50 -14.34 -3.34
N LYS A 92 15.30 -14.88 -4.54
CA LYS A 92 14.35 -14.40 -5.55
C LYS A 92 13.50 -15.60 -5.98
N PRO A 93 12.28 -15.74 -5.46
CA PRO A 93 11.44 -16.88 -5.79
C PRO A 93 11.00 -16.82 -7.24
N SER A 94 10.95 -17.98 -7.90
CA SER A 94 10.27 -18.10 -9.19
C SER A 94 8.75 -17.99 -8.99
N ARG A 95 8.03 -17.63 -10.04
CA ARG A 95 6.55 -17.61 -10.04
C ARG A 95 5.97 -18.93 -9.51
N LYS A 96 6.46 -20.07 -9.99
CA LYS A 96 6.03 -21.38 -9.50
C LYS A 96 6.20 -21.52 -7.98
N LYS A 97 7.34 -21.04 -7.46
CA LYS A 97 7.60 -21.09 -6.02
C LYS A 97 6.67 -20.17 -5.23
N MET A 98 6.34 -19.00 -5.75
CA MET A 98 5.38 -18.08 -5.13
C MET A 98 3.98 -18.71 -5.05
N ILE A 99 3.52 -19.36 -6.10
CA ILE A 99 2.22 -20.06 -6.11
C ILE A 99 2.21 -21.26 -5.15
N GLU A 100 3.30 -22.04 -5.08
CA GLU A 100 3.43 -23.12 -4.09
C GLU A 100 3.35 -22.57 -2.65
N GLU A 101 4.06 -21.48 -2.35
CA GLU A 101 4.03 -20.82 -1.04
C GLU A 101 2.64 -20.25 -0.73
N MET A 102 1.94 -19.71 -1.71
CA MET A 102 0.56 -19.27 -1.57
C MET A 102 -0.36 -20.40 -1.10
N HIS A 103 -0.34 -21.54 -1.78
CA HIS A 103 -1.16 -22.69 -1.39
C HIS A 103 -0.84 -23.21 0.02
N GLU A 104 0.42 -23.19 0.43
CA GLU A 104 0.81 -23.57 1.79
C GLU A 104 0.35 -22.54 2.83
N SER A 105 0.42 -21.25 2.50
CA SER A 105 -0.02 -20.16 3.36
C SER A 105 -1.53 -20.18 3.59
N TYR A 106 -2.32 -20.39 2.56
CA TYR A 106 -3.78 -20.49 2.69
C TYR A 106 -4.26 -21.61 3.59
N LYS A 107 -3.58 -22.75 3.57
CA LYS A 107 -3.90 -23.86 4.48
C LYS A 107 -3.75 -23.50 5.96
N LYS A 108 -2.96 -22.46 6.26
CA LYS A 108 -2.60 -22.07 7.62
C LYS A 108 -3.24 -20.77 8.08
N TYR A 109 -3.26 -19.77 7.20
CA TYR A 109 -3.49 -18.37 7.58
C TYR A 109 -4.61 -17.69 6.81
N PHE A 110 -5.19 -18.35 5.80
CA PHE A 110 -6.21 -17.77 4.90
C PHE A 110 -5.75 -16.48 4.20
N VAL A 111 -4.46 -16.28 4.11
CA VAL A 111 -3.85 -15.09 3.50
C VAL A 111 -2.47 -15.41 2.96
N TYR A 112 -2.12 -14.77 1.85
CA TYR A 112 -0.78 -14.80 1.30
C TYR A 112 -0.23 -13.39 1.09
N PHE A 113 0.98 -13.17 1.56
CA PHE A 113 1.65 -11.89 1.47
C PHE A 113 2.76 -11.92 0.42
N ILE A 114 2.74 -10.91 -0.47
CA ILE A 114 3.86 -10.62 -1.36
C ILE A 114 4.32 -9.20 -1.02
N ALA A 115 5.57 -9.04 -0.65
CA ALA A 115 6.14 -7.73 -0.44
C ALA A 115 7.60 -7.66 -0.86
N ALA A 116 8.00 -6.50 -1.37
CA ALA A 116 9.36 -6.19 -1.77
C ALA A 116 9.64 -4.69 -1.61
N THR A 117 10.88 -4.33 -1.30
CA THR A 117 11.29 -2.95 -1.11
C THR A 117 12.71 -2.69 -1.59
N THR A 118 13.00 -1.44 -1.95
CA THR A 118 14.35 -0.95 -2.22
C THR A 118 15.10 -0.53 -0.96
N GLY A 119 14.47 -0.55 0.21
CA GLY A 119 15.12 -0.29 1.49
C GLY A 119 16.22 -1.31 1.81
N ASP A 120 17.25 -0.87 2.52
CA ASP A 120 18.37 -1.72 2.93
C ASP A 120 18.03 -2.60 4.15
N SER A 121 17.07 -2.18 4.94
CA SER A 121 16.54 -2.90 6.10
C SER A 121 15.02 -2.82 6.16
N ASP A 122 14.40 -3.62 7.02
CA ASP A 122 12.96 -3.66 7.26
C ASP A 122 12.44 -2.52 8.16
N ILE A 123 13.35 -1.72 8.71
CA ILE A 123 13.04 -0.51 9.48
C ILE A 123 13.24 0.78 8.67
N GLN A 124 13.72 0.67 7.44
CA GLN A 124 13.96 1.82 6.56
C GLN A 124 12.72 2.13 5.73
N SER A 125 12.30 3.41 5.73
CA SER A 125 11.19 3.87 4.89
C SER A 125 11.46 3.58 3.41
N PRO A 126 10.61 2.80 2.74
CA PRO A 126 10.81 2.48 1.33
C PRO A 126 10.45 3.68 0.43
N ARG A 127 11.28 3.91 -0.59
CA ARG A 127 10.92 4.81 -1.70
C ARG A 127 10.18 4.09 -2.80
N TRP A 128 10.54 2.83 -3.00
CA TRP A 128 9.88 1.93 -3.91
C TRP A 128 9.51 0.68 -3.13
N ALA A 129 8.26 0.38 -3.10
CA ALA A 129 7.75 -0.81 -2.45
C ALA A 129 6.55 -1.38 -3.18
N LEU A 130 6.40 -2.67 -3.05
CA LEU A 130 5.19 -3.40 -3.39
C LEU A 130 4.77 -4.19 -2.17
N GLN A 131 3.50 -4.10 -1.81
CA GLN A 131 2.89 -4.87 -0.73
C GLN A 131 1.55 -5.42 -1.21
N SER A 132 1.35 -6.70 -1.06
CA SER A 132 0.09 -7.35 -1.42
C SER A 132 -0.36 -8.28 -0.31
N ASN A 133 -1.65 -8.26 -0.06
CA ASN A 133 -2.35 -9.11 0.88
C ASN A 133 -3.47 -9.81 0.10
N ILE A 134 -3.25 -11.08 -0.26
CA ILE A 134 -4.19 -11.87 -1.04
C ILE A 134 -4.92 -12.80 -0.09
N ARG A 135 -6.25 -12.65 0.01
CA ARG A 135 -7.09 -13.35 0.97
C ARG A 135 -8.02 -14.30 0.25
N ASP A 136 -8.36 -15.40 0.91
CA ASP A 136 -9.35 -16.37 0.43
C ASP A 136 -10.67 -16.29 1.20
N ASP A 137 -10.71 -15.52 2.30
CA ASP A 137 -11.95 -15.32 3.04
C ASP A 137 -12.83 -14.27 2.34
N GLY A 138 -14.07 -14.56 2.06
CA GLY A 138 -15.03 -13.65 1.42
C GLY A 138 -15.42 -12.44 2.29
N SER A 139 -14.82 -12.28 3.47
CA SER A 139 -15.12 -11.19 4.41
C SER A 139 -14.22 -9.96 4.20
N ARG A 140 -13.15 -10.07 3.40
CA ARG A 140 -12.18 -8.99 3.22
C ARG A 140 -11.72 -8.87 1.78
N TYR A 141 -11.30 -7.67 1.39
CA TYR A 141 -10.64 -7.43 0.12
C TYR A 141 -9.21 -7.97 0.14
N SER A 142 -8.80 -8.55 -0.98
CA SER A 142 -7.38 -8.59 -1.33
C SER A 142 -6.90 -7.21 -1.70
N SER A 143 -5.62 -6.92 -1.48
CA SER A 143 -5.05 -5.61 -1.77
C SER A 143 -3.69 -5.71 -2.44
N LEU A 144 -3.41 -4.72 -3.27
CA LEU A 144 -2.07 -4.46 -3.82
C LEU A 144 -1.77 -2.98 -3.64
N LYS A 145 -0.69 -2.68 -2.93
CA LYS A 145 -0.18 -1.32 -2.72
C LYS A 145 1.19 -1.18 -3.38
N LEU A 146 1.36 -0.09 -4.11
CA LEU A 146 2.60 0.26 -4.79
C LEU A 146 3.03 1.66 -4.33
N SER A 147 4.28 1.78 -3.89
CA SER A 147 4.90 3.07 -3.55
C SER A 147 5.98 3.39 -4.57
N PHE A 148 6.09 4.66 -4.94
CA PHE A 148 6.96 5.14 -6.01
C PHE A 148 7.97 6.15 -5.48
N GLY A 149 9.15 6.24 -6.13
CA GLY A 149 10.08 7.33 -5.90
C GLY A 149 9.47 8.67 -6.34
N ASP A 150 9.46 9.68 -5.46
CA ASP A 150 8.79 10.96 -5.73
C ASP A 150 9.35 11.68 -6.95
N LYS A 151 10.68 11.74 -7.08
CA LYS A 151 11.33 12.34 -8.25
C LYS A 151 10.88 11.66 -9.55
N TRP A 152 10.94 10.33 -9.58
CA TRP A 152 10.51 9.57 -10.75
C TRP A 152 9.04 9.84 -11.08
N PHE A 153 8.18 9.83 -10.07
CA PHE A 153 6.74 10.08 -10.24
C PHE A 153 6.48 11.45 -10.86
N ARG A 154 7.14 12.51 -10.39
CA ARG A 154 6.99 13.87 -10.92
C ARG A 154 7.45 13.98 -12.37
N GLU A 155 8.54 13.32 -12.72
CA GLU A 155 9.15 13.34 -14.05
C GLU A 155 8.44 12.41 -15.05
N ASN A 156 7.73 11.38 -14.58
CA ASN A 156 7.17 10.30 -15.39
C ASN A 156 5.65 10.12 -15.23
N LYS A 157 4.89 11.18 -15.00
CA LYS A 157 3.45 11.12 -14.75
C LYS A 157 2.68 10.32 -15.82
N ASN A 158 2.98 10.52 -17.10
CA ASN A 158 2.31 9.80 -18.18
C ASN A 158 2.58 8.29 -18.14
N ARG A 159 3.81 7.88 -17.82
CA ARG A 159 4.17 6.47 -17.65
C ARG A 159 3.46 5.87 -16.44
N TRP A 160 3.41 6.61 -15.35
CA TRP A 160 2.67 6.23 -14.15
C TRP A 160 1.18 6.01 -14.47
N TYR A 161 0.53 6.95 -15.17
CA TYR A 161 -0.87 6.81 -15.58
C TYR A 161 -1.11 5.58 -16.47
N THR A 162 -0.21 5.33 -17.42
CA THR A 162 -0.32 4.16 -18.30
C THR A 162 -0.23 2.87 -17.48
N PHE A 163 0.77 2.75 -16.65
CA PHE A 163 0.95 1.59 -15.79
C PHE A 163 -0.22 1.37 -14.82
N VAL A 164 -0.68 2.42 -14.15
CA VAL A 164 -1.84 2.35 -13.26
C VAL A 164 -3.10 1.91 -14.01
N LYS A 165 -3.32 2.44 -15.22
CA LYS A 165 -4.45 2.03 -16.06
C LYS A 165 -4.37 0.54 -16.43
N GLU A 166 -3.20 0.04 -16.74
CA GLU A 166 -2.99 -1.40 -17.02
C GLU A 166 -3.25 -2.24 -15.77
N CYS A 167 -2.81 -1.79 -14.59
CA CYS A 167 -3.14 -2.43 -13.32
C CYS A 167 -4.66 -2.45 -13.05
N LEU A 168 -5.37 -1.34 -13.29
CA LEU A 168 -6.82 -1.26 -13.13
C LEU A 168 -7.54 -2.26 -14.04
N ILE A 169 -7.13 -2.35 -15.30
CA ILE A 169 -7.71 -3.30 -16.26
C ILE A 169 -7.43 -4.76 -15.84
N LYS A 170 -6.20 -5.04 -15.41
CA LYS A 170 -5.76 -6.38 -15.03
C LYS A 170 -6.44 -6.87 -13.75
N LEU A 171 -6.48 -6.02 -12.72
CA LEU A 171 -7.00 -6.37 -11.39
C LEU A 171 -8.53 -6.26 -11.31
N ASN A 172 -9.14 -5.33 -12.06
CA ASN A 172 -10.55 -4.95 -11.92
C ASN A 172 -10.95 -4.68 -10.45
N PRO A 173 -10.27 -3.76 -9.75
CA PRO A 173 -10.51 -3.53 -8.34
C PRO A 173 -11.86 -2.88 -8.10
N ILE A 174 -12.45 -3.13 -6.93
CA ILE A 174 -13.70 -2.47 -6.51
C ILE A 174 -13.46 -1.02 -6.10
N GLN A 175 -12.29 -0.76 -5.54
CA GLN A 175 -11.83 0.57 -5.14
C GLN A 175 -10.32 0.68 -5.38
N ALA A 176 -9.85 1.89 -5.63
CA ALA A 176 -8.43 2.21 -5.63
C ALA A 176 -8.22 3.66 -5.18
N TYR A 177 -7.18 3.90 -4.42
CA TYR A 177 -6.82 5.22 -3.89
C TYR A 177 -5.35 5.50 -4.13
N SER A 178 -5.06 6.74 -4.47
CA SER A 178 -3.71 7.22 -4.69
C SER A 178 -3.53 8.62 -4.14
N GLY A 179 -2.39 8.87 -3.57
CA GLY A 179 -2.01 10.15 -2.99
C GLY A 179 -0.54 10.15 -2.60
N TYR A 180 -0.22 11.00 -1.66
CA TYR A 180 1.04 11.00 -0.94
C TYR A 180 0.79 10.47 0.47
N GLU A 181 1.68 9.62 0.95
CA GLU A 181 1.65 9.08 2.29
C GLU A 181 3.02 9.15 2.95
N ILE A 182 3.05 8.99 4.26
CA ILE A 182 4.28 8.62 4.94
C ILE A 182 4.50 7.15 4.63
N GLY A 183 5.58 6.85 3.90
CA GLY A 183 5.94 5.49 3.57
C GLY A 183 6.20 4.71 4.85
N SER A 184 5.43 3.66 5.09
CA SER A 184 5.66 2.76 6.20
C SER A 184 7.00 2.07 6.05
N THR A 185 7.64 1.77 7.16
CA THR A 185 8.75 0.83 7.17
C THR A 185 8.31 -0.48 6.52
N ALA A 186 9.23 -1.22 5.96
CA ALA A 186 8.91 -2.49 5.33
C ALA A 186 8.48 -3.58 6.34
N GLN A 187 8.11 -3.20 7.56
CA GLN A 187 7.53 -4.09 8.57
C GLN A 187 6.09 -4.43 8.22
N PHE A 188 5.94 -5.29 7.27
CA PHE A 188 4.66 -5.82 6.87
C PHE A 188 4.43 -7.18 7.55
N PRO A 189 3.26 -7.47 8.11
CA PRO A 189 2.03 -6.68 8.15
C PRO A 189 1.82 -5.81 9.41
N ILE A 190 2.84 -5.63 10.24
CA ILE A 190 2.73 -4.94 11.53
C ILE A 190 3.23 -3.51 11.38
N ILE A 191 2.39 -2.56 11.74
CA ILE A 191 2.73 -1.14 11.82
C ILE A 191 3.18 -0.85 13.25
N SER A 192 4.27 -0.12 13.39
CA SER A 192 4.73 0.28 14.72
C SER A 192 3.85 1.39 15.31
N PRO A 193 3.73 1.45 16.65
CA PRO A 193 3.03 2.56 17.30
C PRO A 193 3.66 3.93 16.99
N GLU A 194 4.98 3.98 16.85
CA GLU A 194 5.73 5.19 16.52
C GLU A 194 5.36 5.70 15.13
N PHE A 195 5.23 4.80 14.17
CA PHE A 195 4.79 5.12 12.82
C PHE A 195 3.36 5.68 12.81
N GLU A 196 2.41 5.05 13.52
CA GLU A 196 1.03 5.54 13.62
C GLU A 196 0.95 6.94 14.24
N ILE A 197 1.80 7.23 15.22
CA ILE A 197 1.89 8.56 15.85
C ILE A 197 2.40 9.58 14.83
N ALA A 198 3.46 9.26 14.10
CA ALA A 198 4.00 10.13 13.06
C ALA A 198 2.95 10.44 11.99
N GLU A 199 2.23 9.44 11.49
CA GLU A 199 1.14 9.65 10.53
C GLU A 199 0.07 10.61 11.05
N ARG A 200 -0.38 10.44 12.29
CA ARG A 200 -1.39 11.31 12.91
C ARG A 200 -0.90 12.75 13.02
N ILE A 201 0.36 12.95 13.40
CA ILE A 201 0.94 14.28 13.52
C ILE A 201 1.02 14.93 12.14
N PHE A 202 1.65 14.28 11.17
CA PHE A 202 1.83 14.82 9.84
C PHE A 202 0.50 15.08 9.12
N SER A 203 -0.49 14.19 9.23
CA SER A 203 -1.80 14.36 8.60
C SER A 203 -2.59 15.53 9.19
N ASN A 204 -2.38 15.91 10.44
CA ASN A 204 -2.98 17.10 11.04
C ASN A 204 -2.41 18.40 10.47
N TYR A 205 -1.19 18.39 9.97
CA TYR A 205 -0.55 19.57 9.37
C TYR A 205 -0.70 19.64 7.85
N PHE A 206 -0.90 18.48 7.19
CA PHE A 206 -0.92 18.37 5.73
C PHE A 206 -2.17 17.65 5.23
N TYR A 207 -3.16 18.40 4.80
CA TYR A 207 -4.42 17.89 4.24
C TYR A 207 -4.24 17.00 2.99
N GLY A 208 -3.11 17.15 2.28
CA GLY A 208 -2.79 16.33 1.11
C GLY A 208 -2.09 15.02 1.44
N LEU A 209 -1.75 14.78 2.71
CA LEU A 209 -1.14 13.55 3.16
C LEU A 209 -2.23 12.53 3.48
N ASP A 210 -2.08 11.35 2.91
CA ASP A 210 -3.02 10.25 3.07
C ASP A 210 -2.51 9.24 4.09
N ILE A 211 -3.43 8.47 4.65
CA ILE A 211 -3.16 7.31 5.51
C ILE A 211 -3.86 6.12 4.88
N ASP A 212 -3.09 5.14 4.44
CA ASP A 212 -3.62 3.97 3.77
C ASP A 212 -2.96 2.68 4.26
N HIS A 213 -3.67 1.97 5.12
CA HIS A 213 -3.26 0.68 5.70
C HIS A 213 -4.12 -0.44 5.15
N PRO A 214 -3.74 -1.09 4.03
CA PRO A 214 -4.58 -2.10 3.39
C PRO A 214 -5.03 -3.22 4.30
N GLY A 215 -4.18 -3.63 5.26
CA GLY A 215 -4.51 -4.65 6.23
C GLY A 215 -5.70 -4.30 7.13
N ASN A 216 -5.80 -3.02 7.53
CA ASN A 216 -6.86 -2.51 8.39
C ASN A 216 -8.10 -2.09 7.58
N MET A 217 -7.92 -1.68 6.33
CA MET A 217 -8.97 -1.11 5.48
C MET A 217 -9.64 -2.14 4.57
N SER A 218 -9.20 -3.39 4.58
CA SER A 218 -9.63 -4.42 3.63
C SER A 218 -10.94 -5.14 4.00
N HIS A 219 -11.68 -4.68 5.01
CA HIS A 219 -12.95 -5.29 5.41
C HIS A 219 -14.05 -5.02 4.39
N THR A 220 -14.88 -6.03 4.12
CA THR A 220 -16.08 -5.92 3.27
C THR A 220 -17.30 -5.47 4.08
N HIS A 221 -18.43 -5.21 3.40
CA HIS A 221 -19.67 -4.68 3.97
C HIS A 221 -20.32 -5.48 5.10
N ASN A 222 -19.96 -6.74 5.26
CA ASN A 222 -20.64 -7.63 6.16
C ASN A 222 -20.20 -7.41 7.60
N ASN A 223 -20.33 -6.19 8.09
CA ASN A 223 -20.33 -5.95 9.52
C ASN A 223 -21.67 -6.44 10.07
N LEU A 224 -21.72 -7.73 10.37
CA LEU A 224 -22.91 -8.41 10.92
C LEU A 224 -23.43 -7.74 12.19
N ASP A 225 -22.60 -6.96 12.86
CA ASP A 225 -22.91 -6.30 14.13
C ASP A 225 -23.39 -4.85 13.95
N GLY A 226 -23.51 -4.35 12.72
CA GLY A 226 -23.95 -2.97 12.45
C GLY A 226 -22.97 -1.88 12.90
N TYR A 227 -21.80 -2.24 13.36
CA TYR A 227 -20.75 -1.30 13.76
C TYR A 227 -19.92 -0.89 12.53
N ILE A 228 -20.02 0.37 12.17
CA ILE A 228 -19.23 0.96 11.07
C ILE A 228 -17.94 1.51 11.68
N ASN A 229 -16.82 0.86 11.37
CA ASN A 229 -15.51 1.44 11.60
C ASN A 229 -15.20 2.40 10.44
N SER A 230 -14.84 3.64 10.74
CA SER A 230 -14.48 4.64 9.72
C SER A 230 -13.30 4.26 8.84
N SER A 231 -12.51 3.27 9.23
CA SER A 231 -11.41 2.71 8.43
C SER A 231 -11.84 1.58 7.48
N ASP A 232 -13.08 1.07 7.60
CA ASP A 232 -13.55 -0.05 6.79
C ASP A 232 -14.07 0.43 5.43
N LEU A 233 -13.44 0.04 4.35
CA LEU A 233 -13.91 0.32 2.98
C LEU A 233 -15.27 -0.32 2.67
N GLY A 234 -15.62 -1.39 3.38
CA GLY A 234 -16.92 -2.03 3.26
C GLY A 234 -18.09 -1.14 3.68
N ALA A 235 -17.85 -0.15 4.53
CA ALA A 235 -18.87 0.80 4.97
C ALA A 235 -19.16 1.90 3.94
N GLY A 236 -18.32 2.06 2.92
CA GLY A 236 -18.45 3.09 1.90
C GLY A 236 -17.15 3.44 1.21
N LEU A 237 -17.17 4.57 0.54
CA LEU A 237 -15.98 5.16 -0.07
C LEU A 237 -15.24 6.00 0.98
N ARG A 238 -13.94 5.85 1.01
CA ARG A 238 -13.03 6.72 1.76
C ARG A 238 -12.95 8.10 1.08
N THR A 239 -12.74 9.14 1.85
CA THR A 239 -12.45 10.47 1.30
C THR A 239 -11.11 10.42 0.56
N PRO A 240 -11.08 10.72 -0.75
CA PRO A 240 -9.83 10.74 -1.50
C PRO A 240 -9.04 12.01 -1.18
N THR A 241 -7.72 11.89 -1.14
CA THR A 241 -6.83 13.04 -1.00
C THR A 241 -6.40 13.60 -2.34
N TRP A 242 -6.14 12.75 -3.33
CA TRP A 242 -5.70 13.17 -4.65
C TRP A 242 -6.43 12.46 -5.79
N CYS A 243 -6.42 11.13 -5.83
CA CYS A 243 -6.99 10.34 -6.90
C CYS A 243 -7.64 9.07 -6.33
N PHE A 244 -8.76 8.67 -6.90
CA PHE A 244 -9.43 7.43 -6.54
C PHE A 244 -10.17 6.84 -7.74
N LEU A 245 -10.42 5.54 -7.69
CA LEU A 245 -11.28 4.85 -8.64
C LEU A 245 -12.71 4.83 -8.11
N LEU A 246 -13.61 5.37 -8.90
CA LEU A 246 -15.05 5.10 -8.75
C LEU A 246 -15.42 3.97 -9.71
N SER A 247 -15.47 2.74 -9.17
CA SER A 247 -15.81 1.56 -9.98
C SER A 247 -17.27 1.58 -10.43
N PRO A 248 -17.65 0.81 -11.48
CA PRO A 248 -19.05 0.67 -11.90
C PRO A 248 -19.98 0.26 -10.75
N TYR A 249 -19.51 -0.58 -9.85
CA TYR A 249 -20.27 -0.96 -8.65
C TYR A 249 -20.64 0.27 -7.80
N TRP A 250 -19.68 1.15 -7.51
CA TRP A 250 -19.95 2.33 -6.70
C TRP A 250 -20.73 3.40 -7.46
N ILE A 251 -20.56 3.51 -8.76
CA ILE A 251 -21.37 4.39 -9.62
C ILE A 251 -22.86 4.00 -9.50
N ASP A 252 -23.14 2.70 -9.58
CA ASP A 252 -24.49 2.16 -9.42
C ASP A 252 -25.03 2.37 -7.99
N GLN A 253 -24.25 2.06 -6.95
CA GLN A 253 -24.65 2.24 -5.56
C GLN A 253 -24.96 3.71 -5.21
N LEU A 254 -24.24 4.65 -5.80
CA LEU A 254 -24.44 6.09 -5.60
C LEU A 254 -25.52 6.67 -6.50
N GLY A 255 -26.05 5.89 -7.44
CA GLY A 255 -27.03 6.35 -8.43
C GLY A 255 -26.50 7.45 -9.34
N LEU A 256 -25.20 7.45 -9.64
CA LEU A 256 -24.56 8.46 -10.48
C LEU A 256 -24.66 8.08 -11.95
N SER A 257 -24.83 9.08 -12.81
CA SER A 257 -24.65 8.94 -14.26
C SER A 257 -23.23 9.34 -14.66
N GLU A 258 -22.77 8.86 -15.83
CA GLU A 258 -21.47 9.26 -16.39
C GLU A 258 -21.33 10.79 -16.55
N GLU A 259 -22.45 11.48 -16.85
CA GLU A 259 -22.48 12.93 -17.01
C GLU A 259 -22.23 13.68 -15.69
N GLN A 260 -22.57 13.07 -14.56
CA GLN A 260 -22.36 13.65 -13.22
C GLN A 260 -20.93 13.43 -12.70
N ILE A 261 -20.19 12.52 -13.32
CA ILE A 261 -18.81 12.17 -12.93
C ILE A 261 -17.77 12.99 -13.71
N ARG A 262 -18.15 13.51 -14.89
CA ARG A 262 -17.31 14.36 -15.74
C ARG A 262 -17.44 15.82 -15.32
#